data_d6344cb96fb2f2febf84d7fcc2aaf7cf
#
_entry.id   d6344cb96fb2f2febf84d7fcc2aaf7cf
#
_cell.length_a   1.000
_cell.length_b   1.000
_cell.length_c   1.000
_cell.angle_alpha   90.00
_cell.angle_beta   90.00
_cell.angle_gamma   90.00
#
_symmetry.space_group_name_H-M   'P 1'
#
loop_
_entity.id
_entity.type
_entity.pdbx_description
1 polymer ?
#
loop_
_entity_poly.entity_id
_entity_poly.type
_entity_poly.pdbx_seq_one_letter_code
_entity_poly.pdbx_strand_id
1 'polypeptide(L)'
;MSPKRFDQFYFTDDGQICSVDDVAEYADRYSGKIGKYEGKMYCPECRQAQLTFVHKTSIKKAHLRRIPSSFHQNNCSYNYEYALPDYVKQYFSLMTENEIDDKLNSILYMLCREKQSAVKPYSKDGATEKTNPMCVMENTRGGKTIRCLRRKSLNAGGEGIRKEKTDEIFVFYGKVKLHVEKRYGNNGALYYLLQIFAEQRGGGIIQTRTCRYKIRDVIDEECLYDIAMIGTLNFKYPPFSVDLLRPSAIKFCKDDE
;
A
#
# COMPACT_ATOMS: atom_id res chain seq x y z
N MET A 1 5.79 1.53 21.77
CA MET A 1 5.45 1.48 20.32
C MET A 1 6.72 1.57 19.49
N SER A 2 6.98 0.61 18.62
CA SER A 2 8.07 0.75 17.64
C SER A 2 7.71 1.85 16.65
N PRO A 3 8.64 2.78 16.35
CA PRO A 3 8.37 3.86 15.41
C PRO A 3 8.06 3.28 14.03
N LYS A 4 6.95 3.68 13.44
CA LYS A 4 6.60 3.29 12.07
C LYS A 4 7.59 3.87 11.10
N ARG A 5 7.91 3.09 10.08
CA ARG A 5 8.71 3.51 8.92
C ARG A 5 7.78 3.81 7.77
N PHE A 6 8.10 4.86 7.04
CA PHE A 6 7.35 5.26 5.85
C PHE A 6 8.24 5.06 4.63
N ASP A 7 7.68 4.45 3.61
CA ASP A 7 8.33 4.27 2.30
C ASP A 7 7.94 5.40 1.34
N GLN A 8 6.89 6.15 1.67
CA GLN A 8 6.36 7.27 0.89
C GLN A 8 6.06 8.46 1.79
N PHE A 9 5.98 9.64 1.19
CA PHE A 9 5.63 10.89 1.86
C PHE A 9 4.88 11.82 0.91
N TYR A 10 4.08 12.71 1.49
CA TYR A 10 3.52 13.85 0.79
C TYR A 10 4.57 14.96 0.75
N PHE A 11 4.95 15.40 -0.44
CA PHE A 11 5.90 16.48 -0.67
C PHE A 11 5.14 17.77 -0.91
N THR A 12 5.38 18.80 -0.07
CA THR A 12 4.58 20.03 -0.09
C THR A 12 4.81 20.91 -1.29
N ASP A 13 5.99 20.89 -1.92
CA ASP A 13 6.34 21.80 -3.00
C ASP A 13 5.60 21.47 -4.31
N ASP A 14 5.38 20.18 -4.59
CA ASP A 14 4.67 19.74 -5.79
C ASP A 14 3.29 19.12 -5.50
N GLY A 15 2.94 18.99 -4.21
CA GLY A 15 1.65 18.43 -3.80
C GLY A 15 1.48 16.94 -4.08
N GLN A 16 2.56 16.20 -4.30
CA GLN A 16 2.52 14.79 -4.71
C GLN A 16 3.00 13.83 -3.62
N ILE A 17 2.62 12.56 -3.77
CA ILE A 17 3.19 11.47 -2.98
C ILE A 17 4.51 11.03 -3.63
N CYS A 18 5.61 11.14 -2.91
CA CYS A 18 6.96 10.77 -3.33
C CYS A 18 7.45 9.52 -2.59
N SER A 19 8.44 8.84 -3.17
CA SER A 19 9.12 7.70 -2.55
C SER A 19 10.27 8.15 -1.65
N VAL A 20 10.58 7.38 -0.62
CA VAL A 20 11.81 7.53 0.14
C VAL A 20 13.06 7.34 -0.73
N ASP A 21 12.96 6.55 -1.79
CA ASP A 21 14.06 6.31 -2.72
C ASP A 21 14.45 7.59 -3.47
N ASP A 22 13.49 8.48 -3.78
CA ASP A 22 13.76 9.79 -4.40
C ASP A 22 14.65 10.65 -3.48
N VAL A 23 14.41 10.59 -2.16
CA VAL A 23 15.22 11.31 -1.18
C VAL A 23 16.58 10.65 -1.01
N ALA A 24 16.64 9.31 -1.01
CA ALA A 24 17.87 8.56 -0.89
C ALA A 24 18.82 8.82 -2.06
N GLU A 25 18.31 8.78 -3.30
CA GLU A 25 19.08 9.12 -4.50
C GLU A 25 19.57 10.55 -4.48
N TYR A 26 18.72 11.49 -4.06
CA TYR A 26 19.13 12.87 -3.91
C TYR A 26 20.26 13.00 -2.87
N ALA A 27 20.13 12.38 -1.72
CA ALA A 27 21.14 12.40 -0.67
C ALA A 27 22.47 11.78 -1.13
N ASP A 28 22.44 10.68 -1.89
CA ASP A 28 23.62 10.04 -2.45
C ASP A 28 24.38 10.97 -3.42
N ARG A 29 23.65 11.79 -4.22
CA ARG A 29 24.25 12.77 -5.14
C ARG A 29 24.82 14.00 -4.44
N TYR A 30 24.27 14.39 -3.28
CA TYR A 30 24.62 15.62 -2.58
C TYR A 30 25.29 15.40 -1.22
N SER A 31 26.17 14.39 -1.11
CA SER A 31 26.97 14.09 0.08
C SER A 31 26.15 13.94 1.36
N GLY A 32 25.01 13.29 1.27
CA GLY A 32 24.12 13.04 2.40
C GLY A 32 23.12 14.16 2.70
N LYS A 33 23.18 15.28 2.02
CA LYS A 33 22.22 16.38 2.21
C LYS A 33 20.91 16.08 1.50
N ILE A 34 19.77 16.32 2.17
CA ILE A 34 18.44 16.14 1.59
C ILE A 34 17.85 17.42 0.99
N GLY A 35 18.49 18.56 1.20
CA GLY A 35 18.25 19.84 0.52
C GLY A 35 16.78 20.20 0.35
N LYS A 36 16.28 20.10 -0.88
CA LYS A 36 14.89 20.47 -1.23
C LYS A 36 13.80 19.74 -0.43
N TYR A 37 14.10 18.57 0.14
CA TYR A 37 13.13 17.78 0.92
C TYR A 37 13.09 18.16 2.40
N GLU A 38 14.08 18.92 2.89
CA GLU A 38 14.20 19.24 4.30
C GLU A 38 13.00 20.05 4.80
N GLY A 39 12.36 19.57 5.86
CA GLY A 39 11.17 20.20 6.46
C GLY A 39 9.87 20.06 5.65
N LYS A 40 9.89 19.47 4.46
CA LYS A 40 8.79 19.46 3.50
C LYS A 40 8.15 18.09 3.26
N MET A 41 8.54 17.10 4.04
CA MET A 41 8.02 15.74 3.96
C MET A 41 6.97 15.51 5.03
N TYR A 42 5.79 15.06 4.62
CA TYR A 42 4.65 14.83 5.51
C TYR A 42 4.05 13.44 5.32
N CYS A 43 3.23 13.01 6.29
CA CYS A 43 2.53 11.74 6.22
C CYS A 43 1.76 11.62 4.89
N PRO A 44 1.90 10.51 4.14
CA PRO A 44 1.25 10.37 2.83
C PRO A 44 -0.27 10.24 2.93
N GLU A 45 -0.81 9.93 4.12
CA GLU A 45 -2.24 9.79 4.34
C GLU A 45 -2.88 11.08 4.86
N CYS A 46 -2.47 11.57 6.02
CA CYS A 46 -3.11 12.74 6.64
C CYS A 46 -2.46 14.07 6.27
N ARG A 47 -1.29 14.09 5.62
CA ARG A 47 -0.54 15.28 5.19
C ARG A 47 -0.23 16.28 6.32
N GLN A 48 -0.43 15.89 7.58
CA GLN A 48 -0.22 16.74 8.74
C GLN A 48 1.04 16.39 9.53
N ALA A 49 1.27 15.09 9.80
CA ALA A 49 2.44 14.67 10.56
C ALA A 49 3.71 14.83 9.72
N GLN A 50 4.62 15.67 10.20
CA GLN A 50 5.91 15.92 9.54
C GLN A 50 6.84 14.72 9.71
N LEU A 51 7.57 14.39 8.64
CA LEU A 51 8.50 13.27 8.58
C LEU A 51 9.93 13.77 8.44
N THR A 52 10.87 12.98 8.92
CA THR A 52 12.30 13.19 8.73
C THR A 52 12.95 11.97 8.09
N PHE A 53 13.96 12.23 7.27
CA PHE A 53 14.71 11.19 6.59
C PHE A 53 15.75 10.56 7.52
N VAL A 54 15.87 9.25 7.46
CA VAL A 54 16.89 8.47 8.15
C VAL A 54 17.73 7.78 7.09
N HIS A 55 19.00 8.11 7.04
CA HIS A 55 19.94 7.57 6.07
C HIS A 55 20.08 6.05 6.20
N LYS A 56 20.43 5.43 5.07
CA LYS A 56 20.83 4.01 5.05
C LYS A 56 22.07 3.78 5.91
N THR A 57 22.12 2.63 6.52
CA THR A 57 23.33 2.10 7.19
C THR A 57 23.68 0.76 6.57
N SER A 58 24.78 0.14 6.98
CA SER A 58 25.16 -1.22 6.56
C SER A 58 24.06 -2.26 6.85
N ILE A 59 23.21 -2.01 7.87
CA ILE A 59 22.21 -2.97 8.33
C ILE A 59 20.78 -2.52 8.00
N LYS A 60 20.53 -1.21 7.88
CA LYS A 60 19.18 -0.65 7.72
C LYS A 60 19.10 0.18 6.44
N LYS A 61 18.00 -0.01 5.70
CA LYS A 61 17.65 0.85 4.56
C LYS A 61 17.33 2.28 5.00
N ALA A 62 17.49 3.21 4.08
CA ALA A 62 16.91 4.54 4.20
C ALA A 62 15.39 4.42 4.43
N HIS A 63 14.85 5.26 5.29
CA HIS A 63 13.43 5.32 5.59
C HIS A 63 13.06 6.67 6.16
N LEU A 64 11.77 6.96 6.16
CA LEU A 64 11.24 8.13 6.85
C LEU A 64 10.64 7.71 8.19
N ARG A 65 10.71 8.61 9.16
CA ARG A 65 10.05 8.48 10.46
C ARG A 65 9.34 9.78 10.82
N ARG A 66 8.28 9.69 11.60
CA ARG A 66 7.59 10.85 12.13
C ARG A 66 8.51 11.63 13.11
N ILE A 67 8.51 12.94 13.02
CA ILE A 67 9.17 13.82 14.01
C ILE A 67 8.38 13.71 15.33
N PRO A 68 9.05 13.51 16.49
CA PRO A 68 8.36 13.28 17.76
C PRO A 68 7.32 14.35 18.14
N SER A 69 7.60 15.61 17.86
CA SER A 69 6.72 16.76 18.14
C SER A 69 5.55 16.91 17.16
N SER A 70 5.50 16.13 16.08
CA SER A 70 4.46 16.20 15.06
C SER A 70 3.44 15.08 15.25
N PHE A 71 2.16 15.36 15.01
CA PHE A 71 1.05 14.43 15.25
C PHE A 71 0.27 14.15 13.98
N HIS A 72 -0.21 12.91 13.84
CA HIS A 72 -1.17 12.55 12.80
C HIS A 72 -2.56 13.06 13.16
N GLN A 73 -3.44 13.21 12.16
CA GLN A 73 -4.87 13.38 12.40
C GLN A 73 -5.46 12.15 13.12
N ASN A 74 -6.52 12.35 13.89
CA ASN A 74 -7.11 11.31 14.74
C ASN A 74 -7.50 10.03 13.98
N ASN A 75 -8.02 10.17 12.75
CA ASN A 75 -8.45 9.06 11.90
C ASN A 75 -7.33 8.49 11.00
N CYS A 76 -6.10 8.99 11.09
CA CYS A 76 -4.98 8.49 10.30
C CYS A 76 -4.58 7.07 10.74
N SER A 77 -4.51 6.14 9.80
CA SER A 77 -4.13 4.75 10.10
C SER A 77 -2.73 4.63 10.70
N TYR A 78 -1.86 5.59 10.44
CA TYR A 78 -0.52 5.61 11.00
C TYR A 78 -0.47 5.90 12.52
N ASN A 79 -1.58 6.31 13.14
CA ASN A 79 -1.71 6.42 14.60
C ASN A 79 -1.77 5.06 15.30
N TYR A 80 -2.18 3.99 14.59
CA TYR A 80 -2.48 2.69 15.18
C TYR A 80 -1.37 1.69 14.91
N GLU A 81 -1.17 0.75 15.82
CA GLU A 81 -0.25 -0.37 15.60
C GLU A 81 -0.72 -1.25 14.46
N TYR A 82 0.22 -1.95 13.81
CA TYR A 82 -0.12 -2.90 12.77
C TYR A 82 -0.85 -4.11 13.36
N ALA A 83 -1.89 -4.55 12.66
CA ALA A 83 -2.54 -5.80 12.97
C ALA A 83 -1.60 -6.98 12.74
N LEU A 84 -1.66 -7.98 13.62
CA LEU A 84 -0.91 -9.22 13.46
C LEU A 84 -1.46 -10.02 12.26
N PRO A 85 -0.61 -10.76 11.52
CA PRO A 85 -1.04 -11.52 10.35
C PRO A 85 -2.21 -12.47 10.62
N ASP A 86 -2.17 -13.21 11.72
CA ASP A 86 -3.23 -14.17 12.06
C ASP A 86 -4.55 -13.49 12.36
N TYR A 87 -4.52 -12.32 12.99
CA TYR A 87 -5.71 -11.52 13.19
C TYR A 87 -6.28 -11.02 11.86
N VAL A 88 -5.43 -10.54 10.94
CA VAL A 88 -5.86 -10.10 9.60
C VAL A 88 -6.52 -11.25 8.84
N LYS A 89 -5.92 -12.45 8.87
CA LYS A 89 -6.53 -13.65 8.26
C LYS A 89 -7.91 -13.93 8.83
N GLN A 90 -8.03 -13.95 10.16
CA GLN A 90 -9.30 -14.18 10.84
C GLN A 90 -10.33 -13.09 10.48
N TYR A 91 -9.95 -11.83 10.52
CA TYR A 91 -10.81 -10.70 10.18
C TYR A 91 -11.41 -10.85 8.77
N PHE A 92 -10.58 -11.12 7.77
CA PHE A 92 -11.05 -11.30 6.39
C PHE A 92 -11.78 -12.64 6.16
N SER A 93 -11.52 -13.68 6.96
CA SER A 93 -12.26 -14.96 6.85
C SER A 93 -13.70 -14.83 7.31
N LEU A 94 -14.01 -13.89 8.20
CA LEU A 94 -15.37 -13.65 8.72
C LEU A 94 -16.19 -12.71 7.83
N MET A 95 -15.55 -12.00 6.89
CA MET A 95 -16.25 -11.09 5.98
C MET A 95 -16.91 -11.83 4.82
N THR A 96 -18.06 -11.34 4.41
CA THR A 96 -18.71 -11.74 3.15
C THR A 96 -17.93 -11.18 1.95
N GLU A 97 -18.18 -11.71 0.76
CA GLU A 97 -17.56 -11.22 -0.48
C GLU A 97 -17.90 -9.74 -0.74
N ASN A 98 -19.13 -9.32 -0.46
CA ASN A 98 -19.56 -7.93 -0.61
C ASN A 98 -18.81 -6.99 0.36
N GLU A 99 -18.66 -7.39 1.62
CA GLU A 99 -17.91 -6.59 2.60
C GLU A 99 -16.42 -6.45 2.24
N ILE A 100 -15.83 -7.50 1.66
CA ILE A 100 -14.46 -7.45 1.14
C ILE A 100 -14.38 -6.49 -0.05
N ASP A 101 -15.33 -6.58 -0.99
CA ASP A 101 -15.39 -5.69 -2.16
C ASP A 101 -15.55 -4.23 -1.75
N ASP A 102 -16.46 -3.91 -0.83
CA ASP A 102 -16.68 -2.57 -0.29
C ASP A 102 -15.43 -2.01 0.41
N LYS A 103 -14.76 -2.86 1.19
CA LYS A 103 -13.52 -2.49 1.87
C LYS A 103 -12.39 -2.21 0.87
N LEU A 104 -12.23 -3.06 -0.14
CA LEU A 104 -11.23 -2.87 -1.19
C LEU A 104 -11.53 -1.63 -2.04
N ASN A 105 -12.80 -1.36 -2.38
CA ASN A 105 -13.22 -0.14 -3.05
C ASN A 105 -12.83 1.10 -2.25
N SER A 106 -13.11 1.09 -0.94
CA SER A 106 -12.75 2.20 -0.04
C SER A 106 -11.24 2.40 0.07
N ILE A 107 -10.48 1.31 0.15
CA ILE A 107 -9.00 1.34 0.17
C ILE A 107 -8.46 1.89 -1.15
N LEU A 108 -8.97 1.41 -2.28
CA LEU A 108 -8.56 1.81 -3.61
C LEU A 108 -8.84 3.29 -3.84
N TYR A 109 -10.04 3.77 -3.48
CA TYR A 109 -10.38 5.19 -3.54
C TYR A 109 -9.39 6.03 -2.72
N MET A 110 -9.14 5.65 -1.46
CA MET A 110 -8.24 6.38 -0.57
C MET A 110 -6.79 6.41 -1.06
N LEU A 111 -6.27 5.28 -1.57
CA LEU A 111 -4.84 5.16 -1.90
C LEU A 111 -4.49 5.55 -3.34
N CYS A 112 -5.43 5.44 -4.28
CA CYS A 112 -5.17 5.68 -5.70
C CYS A 112 -5.94 6.88 -6.26
N ARG A 113 -7.19 7.11 -5.81
CA ARG A 113 -8.11 8.09 -6.43
C ARG A 113 -8.33 9.36 -5.64
N GLU A 114 -8.00 9.40 -4.36
CA GLU A 114 -8.14 10.63 -3.57
C GLU A 114 -7.13 11.68 -4.05
N LYS A 115 -7.38 12.19 -5.26
CA LYS A 115 -6.64 13.32 -5.82
C LYS A 115 -6.94 14.56 -4.98
N GLN A 116 -5.93 15.03 -4.22
CA GLN A 116 -5.63 16.45 -4.05
C GLN A 116 -6.79 17.39 -3.73
N SER A 117 -7.83 16.98 -3.07
CA SER A 117 -8.65 17.97 -2.39
C SER A 117 -7.79 18.58 -1.30
N ALA A 118 -7.47 19.87 -1.46
CA ALA A 118 -6.90 20.69 -0.41
C ALA A 118 -7.62 20.33 0.90
N VAL A 119 -6.85 20.21 1.97
CA VAL A 119 -7.30 19.93 3.33
C VAL A 119 -8.67 20.56 3.53
N LYS A 120 -9.77 19.78 3.48
CA LYS A 120 -11.08 20.29 3.89
C LYS A 120 -10.94 20.52 5.39
N PRO A 121 -11.10 21.76 5.86
CA PRO A 121 -11.12 22.00 7.29
C PRO A 121 -12.24 21.16 7.88
N TYR A 122 -11.95 20.50 8.98
CA TYR A 122 -12.84 19.68 9.77
C TYR A 122 -14.19 20.40 9.96
N SER A 123 -15.23 19.95 9.25
CA SER A 123 -16.60 20.40 9.52
C SER A 123 -17.08 19.67 10.78
N LYS A 124 -17.41 20.45 11.81
CA LYS A 124 -17.92 19.99 13.11
C LYS A 124 -19.34 19.41 13.05
N ASP A 125 -19.88 19.14 11.89
CA ASP A 125 -21.26 18.68 11.75
C ASP A 125 -21.31 17.16 11.66
N GLY A 126 -21.80 16.55 12.69
CA GLY A 126 -22.51 15.28 12.97
C GLY A 126 -22.56 14.15 11.95
N ALA A 127 -21.66 14.09 10.97
CA ALA A 127 -21.54 12.95 10.07
C ALA A 127 -20.80 11.82 10.82
N THR A 128 -21.40 10.63 10.89
CA THR A 128 -20.79 9.38 11.33
C THR A 128 -19.34 9.33 10.85
N GLU A 129 -18.39 9.29 11.79
CA GLU A 129 -16.96 9.20 11.48
C GLU A 129 -16.77 8.03 10.51
N LYS A 130 -16.47 8.32 9.25
CA LYS A 130 -16.12 7.28 8.28
C LYS A 130 -14.86 6.61 8.81
N THR A 131 -15.00 5.38 9.25
CA THR A 131 -13.87 4.58 9.74
C THR A 131 -12.85 4.45 8.61
N ASN A 132 -11.59 4.77 8.91
CA ASN A 132 -10.50 4.65 7.95
C ASN A 132 -10.43 3.22 7.39
N PRO A 133 -10.50 3.02 6.06
CA PRO A 133 -10.55 1.68 5.47
C PRO A 133 -9.28 0.84 5.71
N MET A 134 -8.15 1.49 6.05
CA MET A 134 -6.93 0.79 6.46
C MET A 134 -6.97 0.32 7.92
N CYS A 135 -7.99 0.70 8.69
CA CYS A 135 -8.13 0.25 10.06
C CYS A 135 -9.01 -1.01 10.16
N VAL A 136 -8.68 -1.85 11.14
CA VAL A 136 -9.42 -3.04 11.55
C VAL A 136 -9.62 -2.99 13.06
N MET A 137 -10.78 -3.47 13.53
CA MET A 137 -11.14 -3.48 14.95
C MET A 137 -10.85 -4.85 15.53
N GLU A 138 -9.90 -4.95 16.43
CA GLU A 138 -9.53 -6.16 17.15
C GLU A 138 -10.26 -6.24 18.49
N ASN A 139 -10.96 -7.35 18.74
CA ASN A 139 -11.52 -7.64 20.05
C ASN A 139 -10.41 -8.23 20.96
N THR A 140 -10.04 -7.51 21.99
CA THR A 140 -9.06 -7.94 22.98
C THR A 140 -9.74 -8.18 24.32
N ARG A 141 -9.05 -8.83 25.28
CA ARG A 141 -9.57 -9.02 26.64
C ARG A 141 -9.89 -7.70 27.36
N GLY A 142 -9.30 -6.59 26.92
CA GLY A 142 -9.52 -5.25 27.47
C GLY A 142 -10.53 -4.40 26.68
N GLY A 143 -11.22 -4.96 25.68
CA GLY A 143 -12.19 -4.25 24.83
C GLY A 143 -11.78 -4.22 23.37
N LYS A 144 -12.36 -3.29 22.60
CA LYS A 144 -12.06 -3.11 21.17
C LYS A 144 -10.82 -2.25 21.00
N THR A 145 -9.84 -2.76 20.26
CA THR A 145 -8.60 -2.03 19.91
C THR A 145 -8.55 -1.82 18.39
N ILE A 146 -8.22 -0.59 17.98
CA ILE A 146 -8.03 -0.28 16.57
C ILE A 146 -6.59 -0.66 16.17
N ARG A 147 -6.46 -1.41 15.10
CA ARG A 147 -5.20 -1.76 14.45
C ARG A 147 -5.23 -1.27 13.01
N CYS A 148 -4.07 -1.23 12.35
CA CYS A 148 -4.03 -0.89 10.93
C CYS A 148 -3.41 -1.99 10.08
N LEU A 149 -3.84 -2.05 8.82
CA LEU A 149 -3.23 -2.89 7.80
C LEU A 149 -1.88 -2.29 7.36
N ARG A 150 -0.94 -3.15 7.03
CA ARG A 150 0.29 -2.74 6.34
C ARG A 150 -0.02 -2.43 4.89
N ARG A 151 0.73 -1.52 4.29
CA ARG A 151 0.56 -1.17 2.87
C ARG A 151 1.89 -1.15 2.12
N LYS A 152 1.84 -1.47 0.83
CA LYS A 152 2.96 -1.38 -0.10
C LYS A 152 2.48 -0.86 -1.44
N SER A 153 3.08 0.23 -1.90
CA SER A 153 2.87 0.72 -3.25
C SER A 153 3.66 -0.14 -4.24
N LEU A 154 3.01 -0.55 -5.31
CA LEU A 154 3.64 -1.23 -6.44
C LEU A 154 4.49 -0.29 -7.30
N ASN A 155 4.23 1.03 -7.23
CA ASN A 155 4.93 2.06 -7.99
C ASN A 155 6.10 2.70 -7.21
N ALA A 156 6.24 2.42 -5.92
CA ALA A 156 7.40 2.82 -5.13
C ALA A 156 8.49 1.76 -5.25
N GLY A 157 9.67 2.13 -5.72
CA GLY A 157 10.88 1.32 -6.00
C GLY A 157 10.93 -0.15 -5.56
N GLY A 158 11.25 -1.03 -6.48
CA GLY A 158 11.14 -2.49 -6.30
C GLY A 158 12.05 -3.12 -5.25
N GLU A 159 13.14 -2.45 -4.87
CA GLU A 159 14.02 -2.94 -3.80
C GLU A 159 13.32 -2.99 -2.44
N GLY A 160 12.33 -2.09 -2.21
CA GLY A 160 11.50 -2.07 -1.01
C GLY A 160 10.75 -3.38 -0.78
N ILE A 161 10.18 -3.93 -1.85
CA ILE A 161 9.34 -5.14 -1.80
C ILE A 161 10.20 -6.40 -1.62
N ARG A 162 11.34 -6.50 -2.31
CA ARG A 162 12.20 -7.70 -2.30
C ARG A 162 12.79 -8.09 -0.94
N LYS A 163 12.78 -7.17 0.02
CA LYS A 163 13.36 -7.37 1.36
C LYS A 163 12.30 -7.48 2.47
N GLU A 164 11.01 -7.54 2.09
CA GLU A 164 9.94 -7.73 3.06
C GLU A 164 9.82 -9.19 3.48
N LYS A 165 9.21 -9.41 4.63
CA LYS A 165 8.93 -10.74 5.15
C LYS A 165 7.76 -11.38 4.42
N THR A 166 7.87 -12.67 4.14
CA THR A 166 6.85 -13.45 3.43
C THR A 166 5.63 -13.78 4.29
N ASP A 167 5.74 -13.73 5.60
CA ASP A 167 4.68 -14.01 6.57
C ASP A 167 3.82 -12.79 6.92
N GLU A 168 4.24 -11.59 6.50
CA GLU A 168 3.47 -10.35 6.72
C GLU A 168 2.39 -10.17 5.65
N ILE A 169 1.23 -9.66 6.06
CA ILE A 169 0.12 -9.36 5.16
C ILE A 169 0.11 -7.87 4.83
N PHE A 170 0.03 -7.58 3.54
CA PHE A 170 0.02 -6.21 3.03
C PHE A 170 -1.22 -5.94 2.18
N VAL A 171 -1.63 -4.69 2.17
CA VAL A 171 -2.40 -4.09 1.10
C VAL A 171 -1.41 -3.62 0.03
N PHE A 172 -1.36 -4.30 -1.10
CA PHE A 172 -0.63 -3.86 -2.29
C PHE A 172 -1.53 -2.98 -3.12
N TYR A 173 -1.02 -1.85 -3.61
CA TYR A 173 -1.79 -0.90 -4.38
C TYR A 173 -0.93 -0.13 -5.37
N GLY A 174 -1.56 0.43 -6.39
CA GLY A 174 -0.87 1.28 -7.37
C GLY A 174 -1.60 1.38 -8.70
N LYS A 175 -0.98 2.13 -9.63
CA LYS A 175 -1.38 2.20 -11.04
C LYS A 175 -0.59 1.19 -11.84
N VAL A 176 -1.29 0.34 -12.60
CA VAL A 176 -0.68 -0.82 -13.23
C VAL A 176 -1.31 -1.10 -14.61
N LYS A 177 -0.55 -1.76 -15.49
CA LYS A 177 -1.10 -2.51 -16.61
C LYS A 177 -1.33 -3.95 -16.18
N LEU A 178 -2.39 -4.55 -16.71
CA LEU A 178 -2.80 -5.91 -16.38
C LEU A 178 -2.78 -6.79 -17.64
N HIS A 179 -2.47 -8.08 -17.44
CA HIS A 179 -2.58 -9.09 -18.49
C HIS A 179 -3.08 -10.40 -17.90
N VAL A 180 -4.03 -11.07 -18.55
CA VAL A 180 -4.58 -12.36 -18.11
C VAL A 180 -3.92 -13.49 -18.87
N GLU A 181 -3.15 -14.29 -18.17
CA GLU A 181 -2.46 -15.44 -18.74
C GLU A 181 -3.20 -16.73 -18.40
N LYS A 182 -3.52 -17.52 -19.44
CA LYS A 182 -4.10 -18.86 -19.31
C LYS A 182 -3.00 -19.89 -19.08
N ARG A 183 -3.14 -20.74 -18.08
CA ARG A 183 -2.18 -21.78 -17.73
C ARG A 183 -2.86 -23.13 -17.46
N TYR A 184 -2.10 -24.20 -17.56
CA TYR A 184 -2.54 -25.56 -17.21
C TYR A 184 -1.61 -26.13 -16.14
N GLY A 185 -2.22 -26.69 -15.10
CA GLY A 185 -1.49 -27.40 -14.06
C GLY A 185 -0.98 -28.77 -14.54
N ASN A 186 -0.11 -29.40 -13.76
CA ASN A 186 0.45 -30.73 -14.09
C ASN A 186 -0.62 -31.81 -14.24
N ASN A 187 -1.80 -31.63 -13.66
CA ASN A 187 -2.96 -32.51 -13.77
C ASN A 187 -3.92 -32.11 -14.92
N GLY A 188 -3.50 -31.20 -15.81
CA GLY A 188 -4.32 -30.66 -16.90
C GLY A 188 -5.38 -29.65 -16.48
N ALA A 189 -5.50 -29.32 -15.20
CA ALA A 189 -6.48 -28.35 -14.72
C ALA A 189 -6.14 -26.93 -15.21
N LEU A 190 -7.16 -26.28 -15.81
CA LEU A 190 -7.04 -24.90 -16.27
C LEU A 190 -7.06 -23.94 -15.08
N TYR A 191 -6.14 -22.94 -15.11
CA TYR A 191 -6.15 -21.81 -14.20
C TYR A 191 -5.68 -20.52 -14.90
N TYR A 192 -5.94 -19.37 -14.28
CA TYR A 192 -5.53 -18.07 -14.78
C TYR A 192 -4.56 -17.40 -13.81
N LEU A 193 -3.58 -16.72 -14.38
CA LEU A 193 -2.71 -15.80 -13.66
C LEU A 193 -3.06 -14.37 -14.11
N LEU A 194 -3.19 -13.47 -13.17
CA LEU A 194 -3.23 -12.05 -13.46
C LEU A 194 -1.81 -11.51 -13.31
N GLN A 195 -1.22 -11.12 -14.42
CA GLN A 195 0.07 -10.44 -14.48
C GLN A 195 -0.12 -8.94 -14.26
N ILE A 196 0.76 -8.34 -13.48
CA ILE A 196 0.64 -6.96 -13.00
C ILE A 196 1.96 -6.26 -13.28
N PHE A 197 1.91 -5.19 -14.06
CA PHE A 197 3.06 -4.40 -14.48
C PHE A 197 2.93 -3.01 -13.90
N ALA A 198 3.80 -2.64 -12.96
CA ALA A 198 3.81 -1.35 -12.32
C ALA A 198 5.04 -0.55 -12.75
N GLU A 199 4.82 0.61 -13.36
CA GLU A 199 5.90 1.55 -13.66
C GLU A 199 6.45 2.16 -12.36
N GLN A 200 7.78 2.19 -12.26
CA GLN A 200 8.48 2.78 -11.13
C GLN A 200 8.81 4.23 -11.40
N ARG A 201 8.73 5.10 -10.39
CA ARG A 201 9.08 6.52 -10.53
C ARG A 201 10.50 6.77 -11.02
N GLY A 202 11.45 5.93 -10.66
CA GLY A 202 12.85 6.01 -11.11
C GLY A 202 13.12 5.39 -12.48
N GLY A 203 12.06 5.03 -13.21
CA GLY A 203 12.14 4.23 -14.43
C GLY A 203 12.20 2.71 -14.13
N GLY A 204 11.90 1.91 -15.13
CA GLY A 204 11.78 0.46 -15.00
C GLY A 204 10.37 0.02 -14.64
N ILE A 205 10.15 -1.28 -14.80
CA ILE A 205 8.84 -1.92 -14.56
C ILE A 205 9.02 -3.03 -13.54
N ILE A 206 8.22 -3.01 -12.48
CA ILE A 206 8.02 -4.18 -11.64
C ILE A 206 6.97 -5.05 -12.28
N GLN A 207 7.34 -6.31 -12.50
CA GLN A 207 6.39 -7.35 -12.88
C GLN A 207 6.11 -8.23 -11.66
N THR A 208 4.84 -8.40 -11.33
CA THR A 208 4.36 -9.36 -10.35
C THR A 208 3.14 -10.09 -10.88
N ARG A 209 2.63 -11.05 -10.12
CA ARG A 209 1.45 -11.83 -10.52
C ARG A 209 0.70 -12.34 -9.32
N THR A 210 -0.55 -12.70 -9.54
CA THR A 210 -1.36 -13.45 -8.59
C THR A 210 -2.13 -14.57 -9.28
N CYS A 211 -2.38 -15.66 -8.57
CA CYS A 211 -3.18 -16.77 -9.08
C CYS A 211 -4.67 -16.44 -8.92
N ARG A 212 -5.42 -16.51 -10.03
CA ARG A 212 -6.87 -16.29 -10.07
C ARG A 212 -7.65 -17.59 -10.11
N TYR A 213 -6.97 -18.75 -10.05
CA TYR A 213 -7.57 -20.07 -10.15
C TYR A 213 -8.47 -20.18 -11.41
N LYS A 214 -9.76 -20.45 -11.26
CA LYS A 214 -10.73 -20.56 -12.36
C LYS A 214 -11.35 -19.22 -12.78
N ILE A 215 -10.99 -18.12 -12.13
CA ILE A 215 -11.53 -16.78 -12.43
C ILE A 215 -10.73 -16.20 -13.59
N ARG A 216 -11.40 -15.94 -14.71
CA ARG A 216 -10.86 -15.18 -15.83
C ARG A 216 -11.30 -13.74 -15.68
N ASP A 217 -10.37 -12.87 -15.28
CA ASP A 217 -10.65 -11.45 -15.18
C ASP A 217 -10.89 -10.86 -16.59
N VAL A 218 -11.85 -9.94 -16.70
CA VAL A 218 -12.12 -9.21 -17.93
C VAL A 218 -11.38 -7.89 -17.86
N ILE A 219 -10.33 -7.75 -18.65
CA ILE A 219 -9.46 -6.58 -18.69
C ILE A 219 -9.26 -6.09 -20.12
N ASP A 220 -8.92 -4.83 -20.23
CA ASP A 220 -8.45 -4.17 -21.46
C ASP A 220 -6.94 -3.92 -21.27
N GLU A 221 -6.10 -4.65 -21.98
CA GLU A 221 -4.65 -4.65 -21.77
C GLU A 221 -3.97 -3.32 -22.16
N GLU A 222 -4.66 -2.47 -22.93
CA GLU A 222 -4.16 -1.14 -23.31
C GLU A 222 -4.39 -0.09 -22.23
N CYS A 223 -5.30 -0.37 -21.27
CA CYS A 223 -5.67 0.58 -20.23
C CYS A 223 -4.77 0.47 -18.99
N LEU A 224 -4.64 1.58 -18.26
CA LEU A 224 -4.13 1.61 -16.91
C LEU A 224 -5.26 1.29 -15.93
N TYR A 225 -4.88 0.65 -14.82
CA TYR A 225 -5.79 0.29 -13.75
C TYR A 225 -5.25 0.76 -12.40
N ASP A 226 -6.13 1.30 -11.58
CA ASP A 226 -5.90 1.36 -10.15
C ASP A 226 -6.18 -0.02 -9.56
N ILE A 227 -5.26 -0.55 -8.75
CA ILE A 227 -5.39 -1.86 -8.13
C ILE A 227 -5.20 -1.79 -6.62
N ALA A 228 -5.97 -2.60 -5.87
CA ALA A 228 -5.75 -2.92 -4.47
C ALA A 228 -5.87 -4.42 -4.25
N MET A 229 -4.90 -5.02 -3.56
CA MET A 229 -4.84 -6.44 -3.24
C MET A 229 -4.45 -6.64 -1.78
N ILE A 230 -5.02 -7.66 -1.13
CA ILE A 230 -4.62 -8.04 0.23
C ILE A 230 -4.07 -9.45 0.20
N GLY A 231 -2.81 -9.59 0.58
CA GLY A 231 -2.12 -10.87 0.52
C GLY A 231 -0.72 -10.83 1.12
N THR A 232 0.00 -11.91 0.91
CA THR A 232 1.39 -12.12 1.34
C THR A 232 2.33 -12.15 0.14
N LEU A 233 3.60 -11.84 0.36
CA LEU A 233 4.63 -11.97 -0.67
C LEU A 233 5.09 -13.42 -0.79
N ASN A 234 5.27 -13.87 -2.03
CA ASN A 234 5.83 -15.16 -2.34
C ASN A 234 6.97 -14.99 -3.36
N PHE A 235 8.20 -15.30 -2.94
CA PHE A 235 9.42 -15.20 -3.75
C PHE A 235 9.80 -16.50 -4.48
N LYS A 236 8.95 -17.53 -4.42
CA LYS A 236 9.19 -18.79 -5.14
C LYS A 236 9.29 -18.56 -6.66
N TYR A 237 8.61 -17.55 -7.15
CA TYR A 237 8.57 -17.20 -8.58
C TYR A 237 9.09 -15.77 -8.78
N PRO A 238 10.27 -15.59 -9.42
CA PRO A 238 10.84 -14.27 -9.66
C PRO A 238 9.95 -13.36 -10.53
N PRO A 239 9.95 -12.03 -10.29
CA PRO A 239 10.63 -11.36 -9.18
C PRO A 239 9.94 -11.61 -7.83
N PHE A 240 8.62 -11.77 -7.78
CA PHE A 240 7.77 -12.20 -6.69
C PHE A 240 6.32 -12.39 -7.20
N SER A 241 5.49 -13.05 -6.42
CA SER A 241 4.04 -13.08 -6.60
C SER A 241 3.32 -12.63 -5.32
N VAL A 242 2.06 -12.26 -5.47
CA VAL A 242 1.17 -11.95 -4.34
C VAL A 242 0.20 -13.12 -4.17
N ASP A 243 0.30 -13.80 -3.03
CA ASP A 243 -0.66 -14.82 -2.66
C ASP A 243 -1.82 -14.12 -1.93
N LEU A 244 -2.96 -14.01 -2.60
CA LEU A 244 -4.16 -13.36 -2.06
C LEU A 244 -4.68 -14.11 -0.83
N LEU A 245 -5.17 -13.39 0.18
CA LEU A 245 -5.82 -13.99 1.36
C LEU A 245 -7.05 -14.82 0.96
N ARG A 246 -7.80 -14.35 -0.04
CA ARG A 246 -8.95 -15.00 -0.65
C ARG A 246 -9.00 -14.62 -2.13
N PRO A 247 -9.65 -15.40 -3.00
CA PRO A 247 -9.79 -15.05 -4.42
C PRO A 247 -10.44 -13.67 -4.67
N SER A 248 -11.30 -13.24 -3.75
CA SER A 248 -11.95 -11.91 -3.76
C SER A 248 -11.10 -10.78 -3.15
N ALA A 249 -9.95 -11.08 -2.54
CA ALA A 249 -9.11 -10.08 -1.90
C ALA A 249 -8.30 -9.24 -2.91
N ILE A 250 -8.89 -8.91 -4.04
CA ILE A 250 -8.37 -8.07 -5.10
C ILE A 250 -9.47 -7.24 -5.74
N LYS A 251 -9.20 -5.99 -6.00
CA LYS A 251 -10.05 -5.06 -6.75
C LYS A 251 -9.20 -4.23 -7.68
N PHE A 252 -9.68 -4.02 -8.88
CA PHE A 252 -9.07 -3.09 -9.83
C PHE A 252 -10.18 -2.39 -10.62
N CYS A 253 -9.90 -1.17 -11.07
CA CYS A 253 -10.79 -0.41 -11.93
C CYS A 253 -9.96 0.39 -12.91
N LYS A 254 -10.51 0.63 -14.11
CA LYS A 254 -9.85 1.49 -15.10
C LYS A 254 -9.54 2.83 -14.48
N ASP A 255 -8.36 3.35 -14.77
CA ASP A 255 -7.99 4.72 -14.44
C ASP A 255 -8.77 5.61 -15.43
N ASP A 256 -9.88 6.15 -14.96
CA ASP A 256 -10.61 7.17 -15.70
C ASP A 256 -9.80 8.46 -15.55
N GLU A 257 -9.11 8.90 -16.60
CA GLU A 257 -8.36 10.16 -16.69
C GLU A 257 -9.22 11.40 -16.37
#